data_42a87668d05d3a83e99807441e5a74e0
#
_entry.id   42a87668d05d3a83e99807441e5a74e0
#
_cell.length_a   1.000
_cell.length_b   1.000
_cell.length_c   1.000
_cell.angle_alpha   90.00
_cell.angle_beta   90.00
_cell.angle_gamma   90.00
#
_symmetry.space_group_name_H-M   'P 1'
#
loop_
_entity.id
_entity.type
_entity.pdbx_description
1 polymer ?
#
loop_
_entity_poly.entity_id
_entity_poly.type
_entity_poly.pdbx_seq_one_letter_code
_entity_poly.pdbx_strand_id
1 'polypeptide(L)'
;MTAAAALADGKTPDSTVESPDRLKLPGTKVYLPNSTNCGGTKITITQALKVSCNTAFANLGLEVGASKLRDQAQLFGFDQRHLTDLGGVASQFPDKLNEAQLALSSIGQYDVAASPLQMAMVSAAIANDGVLMDPYVVSSVWSADLKPIETHKQQELSTAMTPDNAKELQQMMLQVVNQGTGHNAQIPGVEVAGKTGTAQSDPKRKPFAWFTSFAPVDDPAVAVAVIVEDADIPRNDIAGGRLAAPIAKAVMQAAL
;
A
#
# COMPACT_ATOMS: atom_id res chain seq x y z
N MET A 1 3.15 2.95 2.75
CA MET A 1 3.28 3.93 3.86
C MET A 1 4.65 3.86 4.53
N THR A 2 5.09 2.74 5.13
CA THR A 2 6.39 2.66 5.84
C THR A 2 7.60 3.03 4.97
N ALA A 3 7.64 2.59 3.71
CA ALA A 3 8.68 3.03 2.77
C ALA A 3 8.60 4.54 2.50
N ALA A 4 7.40 5.10 2.31
CA ALA A 4 7.21 6.54 2.12
C ALA A 4 7.71 7.35 3.33
N ALA A 5 7.36 6.92 4.55
CA ALA A 5 7.84 7.54 5.77
C ALA A 5 9.37 7.46 5.91
N ALA A 6 9.98 6.35 5.51
CA ALA A 6 11.43 6.19 5.53
C ALA A 6 12.14 7.10 4.52
N LEU A 7 11.60 7.24 3.30
CA LEU A 7 12.11 8.18 2.30
C LEU A 7 11.97 9.63 2.79
N ALA A 8 10.83 9.98 3.39
CA ALA A 8 10.62 11.30 3.99
C ALA A 8 11.58 11.58 5.16
N ASP A 9 12.04 10.55 5.85
CA ASP A 9 13.03 10.60 6.93
C ASP A 9 14.50 10.62 6.41
N GLY A 10 14.71 10.79 5.11
CA GLY A 10 16.02 10.91 4.47
C GLY A 10 16.70 9.59 4.13
N LYS A 11 16.01 8.45 4.25
CA LYS A 11 16.50 7.19 3.69
C LYS A 11 16.32 7.19 2.17
N THR A 12 17.10 6.36 1.49
CA THR A 12 17.05 6.16 0.04
C THR A 12 16.63 4.73 -0.28
N PRO A 13 16.23 4.40 -1.50
CA PRO A 13 15.96 3.03 -1.94
C PRO A 13 17.09 2.04 -1.65
N ASP A 14 18.35 2.52 -1.67
CA ASP A 14 19.55 1.74 -1.41
C ASP A 14 19.97 1.70 0.07
N SER A 15 19.32 2.46 0.93
CA SER A 15 19.53 2.37 2.39
C SER A 15 19.24 0.95 2.85
N THR A 16 20.15 0.41 3.68
CA THR A 16 20.04 -0.97 4.17
C THR A 16 19.37 -1.05 5.52
N VAL A 17 18.64 -2.13 5.73
CA VAL A 17 17.91 -2.45 6.96
C VAL A 17 18.16 -3.89 7.37
N GLU A 18 18.23 -4.17 8.67
CA GLU A 18 18.37 -5.51 9.21
C GLU A 18 17.13 -6.37 8.88
N SER A 19 17.37 -7.58 8.37
CA SER A 19 16.33 -8.50 7.90
C SER A 19 16.58 -9.94 8.37
N PRO A 20 16.61 -10.18 9.69
CA PRO A 20 16.80 -11.52 10.22
C PRO A 20 15.66 -12.46 9.78
N ASP A 21 15.91 -13.78 9.74
CA ASP A 21 14.87 -14.77 9.41
C ASP A 21 13.65 -14.68 10.34
N ARG A 22 13.89 -14.32 11.58
CA ARG A 22 12.87 -14.07 12.60
C ARG A 22 13.27 -12.87 13.46
N LEU A 23 12.37 -11.91 13.59
CA LEU A 23 12.53 -10.75 14.45
C LEU A 23 11.78 -10.98 15.77
N LYS A 24 12.51 -10.99 16.89
CA LYS A 24 11.86 -10.97 18.20
C LYS A 24 11.20 -9.61 18.41
N LEU A 25 9.89 -9.59 18.60
CA LEU A 25 9.17 -8.35 18.86
C LEU A 25 9.58 -7.75 20.20
N PRO A 26 9.95 -6.45 20.26
CA PRO A 26 10.43 -5.80 21.46
C PRO A 26 9.48 -5.98 22.65
N GLY A 27 10.04 -6.22 23.85
CA GLY A 27 9.25 -6.41 25.07
C GLY A 27 8.40 -7.68 25.14
N THR A 28 8.50 -8.59 24.14
CA THR A 28 7.68 -9.82 24.08
C THR A 28 8.50 -11.10 23.96
N LYS A 29 7.82 -12.25 24.01
CA LYS A 29 8.37 -13.58 23.66
C LYS A 29 8.00 -14.01 22.24
N VAL A 30 7.32 -13.16 21.47
CA VAL A 30 6.80 -13.46 20.13
C VAL A 30 7.88 -13.16 19.09
N TYR A 31 7.95 -14.02 18.07
CA TYR A 31 8.83 -13.84 16.91
C TYR A 31 8.00 -13.62 15.65
N LEU A 32 8.30 -12.56 14.92
CA LEU A 32 7.76 -12.27 13.59
C LEU A 32 8.59 -13.04 12.54
N PRO A 33 8.01 -13.96 11.80
CA PRO A 33 8.66 -14.64 10.69
C PRO A 33 8.54 -13.85 9.38
N ASN A 34 9.38 -14.19 8.41
CA ASN A 34 9.18 -13.84 7.02
C ASN A 34 8.34 -14.89 6.29
N SER A 35 7.52 -14.46 5.33
CA SER A 35 6.77 -15.37 4.44
C SER A 35 7.57 -15.76 3.20
N THR A 36 8.66 -15.03 2.92
CA THR A 36 9.55 -15.20 1.76
C THR A 36 11.00 -15.15 2.22
N ASN A 37 11.91 -15.63 1.40
CA ASN A 37 13.34 -15.41 1.62
C ASN A 37 13.67 -13.95 1.32
N CYS A 38 14.20 -13.21 2.29
CA CYS A 38 14.56 -11.81 2.14
C CYS A 38 15.85 -11.58 1.33
N GLY A 39 16.67 -12.60 1.15
CA GLY A 39 17.90 -12.52 0.37
C GLY A 39 19.15 -12.15 1.17
N GLY A 40 19.05 -12.06 2.49
CA GLY A 40 20.18 -11.76 3.40
C GLY A 40 19.70 -11.26 4.74
N THR A 41 20.63 -11.12 5.68
CA THR A 41 20.35 -10.60 7.04
C THR A 41 20.37 -9.08 7.12
N LYS A 42 20.83 -8.42 6.08
CA LYS A 42 20.82 -6.97 5.86
C LYS A 42 20.63 -6.70 4.37
N ILE A 43 19.55 -6.02 4.00
CA ILE A 43 19.14 -5.81 2.59
C ILE A 43 18.71 -4.36 2.37
N THR A 44 18.69 -3.92 1.10
CA THR A 44 18.18 -2.59 0.74
C THR A 44 16.68 -2.50 0.96
N ILE A 45 16.16 -1.28 1.15
CA ILE A 45 14.71 -1.03 1.25
C ILE A 45 14.00 -1.48 -0.03
N THR A 46 14.62 -1.27 -1.20
CA THR A 46 14.11 -1.78 -2.49
C THR A 46 13.98 -3.30 -2.48
N GLN A 47 15.01 -4.02 -2.06
CA GLN A 47 14.96 -5.49 -1.98
C GLN A 47 13.88 -5.93 -0.97
N ALA A 48 13.80 -5.27 0.18
CA ALA A 48 12.77 -5.57 1.18
C ALA A 48 11.34 -5.39 0.64
N LEU A 49 11.09 -4.31 -0.13
CA LEU A 49 9.79 -4.05 -0.75
C LEU A 49 9.48 -5.10 -1.82
N LYS A 50 10.46 -5.40 -2.69
CA LYS A 50 10.34 -6.34 -3.81
C LYS A 50 9.90 -7.73 -3.37
N VAL A 51 10.52 -8.26 -2.30
CA VAL A 51 10.21 -9.61 -1.78
C VAL A 51 9.21 -9.61 -0.62
N SER A 52 8.71 -8.42 -0.22
CA SER A 52 7.79 -8.27 0.92
C SER A 52 8.36 -8.83 2.24
N CYS A 53 9.58 -8.41 2.59
CA CYS A 53 10.28 -8.88 3.79
C CYS A 53 9.70 -8.26 5.07
N ASN A 54 9.02 -9.05 5.88
CA ASN A 54 8.34 -8.59 7.10
C ASN A 54 9.33 -8.02 8.12
N THR A 55 10.40 -8.75 8.40
CA THR A 55 11.38 -8.37 9.45
C THR A 55 12.12 -7.10 9.08
N ALA A 56 12.42 -6.88 7.81
CA ALA A 56 13.02 -5.65 7.32
C ALA A 56 12.08 -4.45 7.52
N PHE A 57 10.80 -4.57 7.13
CA PHE A 57 9.84 -3.48 7.29
C PHE A 57 9.45 -3.23 8.75
N ALA A 58 9.43 -4.26 9.60
CA ALA A 58 9.25 -4.09 11.04
C ALA A 58 10.41 -3.30 11.67
N ASN A 59 11.66 -3.64 11.33
CA ASN A 59 12.84 -2.89 11.77
C ASN A 59 12.84 -1.46 11.22
N LEU A 60 12.54 -1.28 9.93
CA LEU A 60 12.44 0.03 9.30
C LEU A 60 11.41 0.92 10.00
N GLY A 61 10.26 0.37 10.37
CA GLY A 61 9.25 1.09 11.13
C GLY A 61 9.68 1.46 12.56
N LEU A 62 10.43 0.59 13.22
CA LEU A 62 11.03 0.89 14.52
C LEU A 62 12.06 2.03 14.41
N GLU A 63 12.86 2.05 13.33
CA GLU A 63 13.83 3.14 13.07
C GLU A 63 13.12 4.47 12.76
N VAL A 64 12.07 4.46 11.94
CA VAL A 64 11.29 5.66 11.58
C VAL A 64 10.52 6.21 12.78
N GLY A 65 9.94 5.33 13.60
CA GLY A 65 9.20 5.67 14.80
C GLY A 65 7.70 5.91 14.58
N ALA A 66 6.93 5.76 15.67
CA ALA A 66 5.47 5.75 15.63
C ALA A 66 4.85 7.07 15.13
N SER A 67 5.40 8.22 15.55
CA SER A 67 4.89 9.53 15.15
C SER A 67 4.98 9.72 13.65
N LYS A 68 6.17 9.55 13.06
CA LYS A 68 6.39 9.74 11.63
C LYS A 68 5.57 8.78 10.77
N LEU A 69 5.40 7.52 11.21
CA LEU A 69 4.54 6.55 10.53
C LEU A 69 3.07 6.96 10.56
N ARG A 70 2.60 7.47 11.69
CA ARG A 70 1.24 7.97 11.83
C ARG A 70 1.01 9.21 10.98
N ASP A 71 1.92 10.20 11.08
CA ASP A 71 1.84 11.42 10.28
C ASP A 71 1.80 11.08 8.79
N GLN A 72 2.62 10.13 8.35
CA GLN A 72 2.61 9.65 6.97
C GLN A 72 1.29 8.95 6.59
N ALA A 73 0.69 8.17 7.49
CA ALA A 73 -0.61 7.55 7.26
C ALA A 73 -1.71 8.62 7.10
N GLN A 74 -1.70 9.65 7.94
CA GLN A 74 -2.64 10.77 7.86
C GLN A 74 -2.48 11.58 6.57
N LEU A 75 -1.25 11.81 6.13
CA LEU A 75 -0.98 12.44 4.83
C LEU A 75 -1.51 11.61 3.65
N PHE A 76 -1.62 10.29 3.78
CA PHE A 76 -2.29 9.42 2.82
C PHE A 76 -3.81 9.30 3.04
N GLY A 77 -4.42 10.09 3.93
CA GLY A 77 -5.85 10.16 4.14
C GLY A 77 -6.40 9.13 5.13
N PHE A 78 -5.56 8.41 5.89
CA PHE A 78 -6.02 7.58 7.02
C PHE A 78 -6.64 8.45 8.11
N ASP A 79 -7.54 7.86 8.89
CA ASP A 79 -8.34 8.49 9.94
C ASP A 79 -9.33 9.56 9.42
N GLN A 80 -9.51 9.65 8.09
CA GLN A 80 -10.46 10.53 7.42
C GLN A 80 -11.51 9.71 6.67
N ARG A 81 -12.71 10.28 6.52
CA ARG A 81 -13.78 9.68 5.72
C ARG A 81 -13.75 10.27 4.32
N HIS A 82 -13.76 9.39 3.32
CA HIS A 82 -13.86 9.73 1.91
C HIS A 82 -15.16 9.19 1.33
N LEU A 83 -15.73 9.86 0.33
CA LEU A 83 -17.01 9.50 -0.30
C LEU A 83 -18.13 9.27 0.75
N THR A 84 -18.30 10.21 1.67
CA THR A 84 -19.27 10.11 2.78
C THR A 84 -20.70 9.89 2.31
N ASP A 85 -21.09 10.49 1.18
CA ASP A 85 -22.43 10.36 0.58
C ASP A 85 -22.69 8.93 0.07
N LEU A 86 -21.66 8.14 -0.13
CA LEU A 86 -21.74 6.72 -0.52
C LEU A 86 -21.48 5.77 0.68
N GLY A 87 -21.50 6.29 1.91
CA GLY A 87 -21.26 5.48 3.10
C GLY A 87 -19.80 5.14 3.35
N GLY A 88 -18.87 5.93 2.81
CA GLY A 88 -17.43 5.74 3.04
C GLY A 88 -17.07 5.72 4.52
N VAL A 89 -16.21 4.77 4.90
CA VAL A 89 -15.70 4.60 6.26
C VAL A 89 -14.24 5.00 6.34
N ALA A 90 -13.82 5.56 7.48
CA ALA A 90 -12.43 5.90 7.71
C ALA A 90 -11.57 4.63 7.79
N SER A 91 -10.44 4.63 7.08
CA SER A 91 -9.36 3.70 7.34
C SER A 91 -8.61 4.16 8.59
N GLN A 92 -8.01 3.21 9.32
CA GLN A 92 -7.50 3.47 10.65
C GLN A 92 -6.00 3.15 10.74
N PHE A 93 -5.25 4.07 11.34
CA PHE A 93 -3.89 3.81 11.82
C PHE A 93 -3.83 4.07 13.34
N PRO A 94 -3.29 3.15 14.17
CA PRO A 94 -3.37 3.25 15.63
C PRO A 94 -2.65 4.47 16.20
N ASP A 95 -3.27 5.11 17.20
CA ASP A 95 -2.74 6.34 17.82
C ASP A 95 -1.58 6.11 18.78
N LYS A 96 -1.65 5.05 19.57
CA LYS A 96 -0.69 4.74 20.63
C LYS A 96 -0.14 3.36 20.40
N LEU A 97 1.15 3.28 20.16
CA LEU A 97 1.85 2.04 19.85
C LEU A 97 3.04 1.87 20.80
N ASN A 98 3.13 0.71 21.43
CA ASN A 98 4.42 0.25 21.95
C ASN A 98 5.29 -0.28 20.79
N GLU A 99 6.56 -0.57 21.03
CA GLU A 99 7.50 -1.00 19.99
C GLU A 99 7.06 -2.29 19.26
N ALA A 100 6.47 -3.27 19.96
CA ALA A 100 5.98 -4.49 19.33
C ALA A 100 4.79 -4.21 18.41
N GLN A 101 3.86 -3.37 18.85
CA GLN A 101 2.71 -2.91 18.06
C GLN A 101 3.16 -2.07 16.87
N LEU A 102 4.14 -1.19 17.06
CA LEU A 102 4.75 -0.41 15.98
C LEU A 102 5.36 -1.30 14.91
N ALA A 103 6.16 -2.30 15.30
CA ALA A 103 6.75 -3.26 14.37
C ALA A 103 5.68 -3.99 13.53
N LEU A 104 4.57 -4.39 14.15
CA LEU A 104 3.45 -5.03 13.45
C LEU A 104 2.68 -4.04 12.56
N SER A 105 2.40 -2.83 13.04
CA SER A 105 1.70 -1.79 12.25
C SER A 105 2.52 -1.38 11.03
N SER A 106 3.84 -1.44 11.11
CA SER A 106 4.76 -1.12 10.00
C SER A 106 4.64 -2.07 8.80
N ILE A 107 4.07 -3.25 9.02
CA ILE A 107 3.78 -4.25 7.98
C ILE A 107 2.27 -4.39 7.70
N GLY A 108 1.43 -3.45 8.20
CA GLY A 108 -0.02 -3.47 8.00
C GLY A 108 -0.75 -4.53 8.82
N GLN A 109 -0.21 -4.87 9.99
CA GLN A 109 -0.81 -5.80 10.97
C GLN A 109 -1.23 -5.04 12.22
N TYR A 110 -1.61 -5.76 13.30
CA TYR A 110 -2.16 -5.20 14.51
C TYR A 110 -3.50 -4.50 14.21
N ASP A 111 -3.73 -3.27 14.65
CA ASP A 111 -4.98 -2.52 14.46
C ASP A 111 -5.00 -1.60 13.23
N VAL A 112 -4.11 -1.83 12.26
CA VAL A 112 -4.18 -1.12 10.97
C VAL A 112 -5.32 -1.69 10.15
N ALA A 113 -6.28 -0.84 9.79
CA ALA A 113 -7.42 -1.21 8.95
C ALA A 113 -7.55 -0.25 7.75
N ALA A 114 -7.73 -0.80 6.56
CA ALA A 114 -7.84 -0.01 5.34
C ALA A 114 -8.99 -0.52 4.45
N SER A 115 -9.74 0.41 3.85
CA SER A 115 -10.68 0.10 2.80
C SER A 115 -9.96 -0.07 1.45
N PRO A 116 -10.54 -0.79 0.46
CA PRO A 116 -10.00 -0.81 -0.90
C PRO A 116 -9.86 0.59 -1.50
N LEU A 117 -10.82 1.47 -1.27
CA LEU A 117 -10.74 2.87 -1.71
C LEU A 117 -9.49 3.55 -1.17
N GLN A 118 -9.23 3.44 0.13
CA GLN A 118 -8.05 4.02 0.77
C GLN A 118 -6.75 3.53 0.13
N MET A 119 -6.65 2.22 -0.15
CA MET A 119 -5.44 1.66 -0.77
C MET A 119 -5.30 2.06 -2.23
N ALA A 120 -6.42 2.26 -2.96
CA ALA A 120 -6.39 2.84 -4.30
C ALA A 120 -5.93 4.31 -4.25
N MET A 121 -6.42 5.10 -3.28
CA MET A 121 -5.98 6.48 -3.07
C MET A 121 -4.48 6.58 -2.73
N VAL A 122 -3.94 5.66 -1.92
CA VAL A 122 -2.49 5.59 -1.64
C VAL A 122 -1.70 5.36 -2.94
N SER A 123 -2.14 4.41 -3.77
CA SER A 123 -1.49 4.15 -5.06
C SER A 123 -1.63 5.32 -6.03
N ALA A 124 -2.80 5.95 -6.06
CA ALA A 124 -3.05 7.15 -6.88
C ALA A 124 -2.16 8.33 -6.45
N ALA A 125 -1.99 8.57 -5.14
CA ALA A 125 -1.11 9.62 -4.64
C ALA A 125 0.36 9.36 -5.01
N ILE A 126 0.84 8.11 -4.90
CA ILE A 126 2.20 7.75 -5.34
C ILE A 126 2.35 7.98 -6.85
N ALA A 127 1.36 7.60 -7.65
CA ALA A 127 1.33 7.80 -9.09
C ALA A 127 1.27 9.29 -9.49
N ASN A 128 0.65 10.13 -8.67
CA ASN A 128 0.43 11.55 -8.86
C ASN A 128 1.47 12.41 -8.12
N ASP A 129 2.76 12.06 -8.26
CA ASP A 129 3.91 12.79 -7.69
C ASP A 129 3.78 13.11 -6.18
N GLY A 130 3.07 12.24 -5.45
CA GLY A 130 2.88 12.33 -4.00
C GLY A 130 1.67 13.15 -3.58
N VAL A 131 0.87 13.68 -4.48
CA VAL A 131 -0.32 14.49 -4.17
C VAL A 131 -1.55 13.60 -4.05
N LEU A 132 -2.18 13.61 -2.88
CA LEU A 132 -3.45 12.92 -2.61
C LEU A 132 -4.62 13.82 -3.01
N MET A 133 -5.45 13.32 -3.93
CA MET A 133 -6.66 14.01 -4.40
C MET A 133 -7.91 13.50 -3.69
N ASP A 134 -8.91 14.37 -3.54
CA ASP A 134 -10.23 13.97 -3.03
C ASP A 134 -10.96 13.11 -4.07
N PRO A 135 -11.37 11.88 -3.71
CA PRO A 135 -12.07 11.00 -4.63
C PRO A 135 -13.53 11.44 -4.83
N TYR A 136 -14.02 11.34 -6.06
CA TYR A 136 -15.43 11.62 -6.39
C TYR A 136 -15.95 10.61 -7.42
N VAL A 137 -17.27 10.45 -7.51
CA VAL A 137 -17.94 9.58 -8.47
C VAL A 137 -18.90 10.33 -9.38
N VAL A 138 -19.31 11.56 -9.01
CA VAL A 138 -20.18 12.42 -9.82
C VAL A 138 -19.35 13.59 -10.31
N SER A 139 -19.05 13.61 -11.60
CA SER A 139 -18.27 14.69 -12.22
C SER A 139 -19.11 15.94 -12.49
N SER A 140 -20.39 15.77 -12.83
CA SER A 140 -21.29 16.89 -13.09
C SER A 140 -22.76 16.48 -12.99
N VAL A 141 -23.61 17.45 -12.64
CA VAL A 141 -25.07 17.34 -12.65
C VAL A 141 -25.61 18.31 -13.69
N TRP A 142 -26.53 17.83 -14.55
CA TRP A 142 -27.09 18.57 -15.64
C TRP A 142 -28.60 18.69 -15.50
N SER A 143 -29.16 19.83 -15.94
CA SER A 143 -30.60 20.00 -16.04
C SER A 143 -31.20 19.25 -17.26
N ALA A 144 -32.50 19.13 -17.29
CA ALA A 144 -33.21 18.46 -18.39
C ALA A 144 -32.97 19.13 -19.79
N ASP A 145 -32.64 20.42 -19.83
CA ASP A 145 -32.27 21.18 -21.01
C ASP A 145 -30.75 21.21 -21.27
N LEU A 146 -30.02 20.26 -20.70
CA LEU A 146 -28.58 20.04 -20.88
C LEU A 146 -27.68 21.22 -20.46
N LYS A 147 -28.12 21.99 -19.48
CA LYS A 147 -27.25 22.99 -18.83
C LYS A 147 -26.58 22.43 -17.59
N PRO A 148 -25.29 22.68 -17.37
CA PRO A 148 -24.63 22.26 -16.18
C PRO A 148 -25.20 22.97 -14.94
N ILE A 149 -25.71 22.21 -13.96
CA ILE A 149 -26.17 22.71 -12.67
C ILE A 149 -25.00 22.76 -11.71
N GLU A 150 -24.17 21.70 -11.70
CA GLU A 150 -23.03 21.54 -10.82
C GLU A 150 -21.92 20.80 -11.57
N THR A 151 -20.68 21.20 -11.33
CA THR A 151 -19.50 20.49 -11.83
C THR A 151 -18.53 20.31 -10.67
N HIS A 152 -18.10 19.07 -10.43
CA HIS A 152 -17.11 18.78 -9.41
C HIS A 152 -15.78 19.47 -9.76
N LYS A 153 -15.18 20.10 -8.75
CA LYS A 153 -13.83 20.67 -8.84
C LYS A 153 -12.86 19.75 -8.12
N GLN A 154 -11.83 19.32 -8.82
CA GLN A 154 -10.77 18.55 -8.22
C GLN A 154 -10.14 19.30 -7.03
N GLN A 155 -9.92 18.58 -5.93
CA GLN A 155 -9.36 19.13 -4.70
C GLN A 155 -8.18 18.26 -4.24
N GLU A 156 -7.09 18.92 -3.87
CA GLU A 156 -5.98 18.28 -3.17
C GLU A 156 -6.34 18.15 -1.69
N LEU A 157 -6.17 16.95 -1.15
CA LEU A 157 -6.33 16.69 0.28
C LEU A 157 -5.02 16.92 1.03
N SER A 158 -3.91 16.48 0.43
CA SER A 158 -2.58 16.60 1.04
C SER A 158 -1.46 16.37 0.02
N THR A 159 -0.26 16.83 0.35
CA THR A 159 0.98 16.39 -0.28
C THR A 159 1.61 15.31 0.60
N ALA A 160 1.34 14.04 0.28
CA ALA A 160 1.79 12.89 1.07
C ALA A 160 3.28 12.58 0.90
N MET A 161 3.87 12.98 -0.22
CA MET A 161 5.29 12.78 -0.53
C MET A 161 5.81 13.92 -1.39
N THR A 162 7.13 14.16 -1.37
CA THR A 162 7.75 14.99 -2.41
C THR A 162 7.74 14.25 -3.75
N PRO A 163 7.76 14.95 -4.90
CA PRO A 163 7.82 14.31 -6.21
C PRO A 163 9.00 13.34 -6.37
N ASP A 164 10.17 13.70 -5.85
CA ASP A 164 11.37 12.83 -5.91
C ASP A 164 11.16 11.52 -5.13
N ASN A 165 10.65 11.60 -3.88
CA ASN A 165 10.34 10.42 -3.08
C ASN A 165 9.23 9.57 -3.69
N ALA A 166 8.22 10.20 -4.32
CA ALA A 166 7.17 9.50 -5.04
C ALA A 166 7.75 8.71 -6.21
N LYS A 167 8.62 9.34 -7.00
CA LYS A 167 9.30 8.70 -8.13
C LYS A 167 10.20 7.54 -7.70
N GLU A 168 10.95 7.70 -6.62
CA GLU A 168 11.73 6.59 -6.04
C GLU A 168 10.82 5.42 -5.64
N LEU A 169 9.70 5.69 -4.96
CA LEU A 169 8.76 4.65 -4.56
C LEU A 169 8.05 4.00 -5.75
N GLN A 170 7.72 4.75 -6.81
CA GLN A 170 7.21 4.22 -8.07
C GLN A 170 8.17 3.18 -8.66
N GLN A 171 9.46 3.51 -8.74
CA GLN A 171 10.48 2.59 -9.24
C GLN A 171 10.66 1.34 -8.35
N MET A 172 10.59 1.49 -7.03
CA MET A 172 10.60 0.36 -6.12
C MET A 172 9.36 -0.54 -6.31
N MET A 173 8.16 0.04 -6.51
CA MET A 173 6.92 -0.69 -6.76
C MET A 173 6.90 -1.36 -8.14
N LEU A 174 7.53 -0.77 -9.15
CA LEU A 174 7.77 -1.38 -10.45
C LEU A 174 8.60 -2.66 -10.32
N GLN A 175 9.65 -2.65 -9.48
CA GLN A 175 10.45 -3.86 -9.23
C GLN A 175 9.66 -4.97 -8.52
N VAL A 176 8.68 -4.65 -7.68
CA VAL A 176 7.77 -5.65 -7.08
C VAL A 176 7.01 -6.43 -8.16
N VAL A 177 6.58 -5.75 -9.22
CA VAL A 177 5.86 -6.38 -10.33
C VAL A 177 6.81 -7.07 -11.30
N ASN A 178 7.93 -6.45 -11.65
CA ASN A 178 8.85 -7.00 -12.65
C ASN A 178 9.64 -8.21 -12.14
N GLN A 179 10.05 -8.20 -10.87
CA GLN A 179 11.01 -9.17 -10.33
C GLN A 179 10.63 -9.72 -8.94
N GLY A 180 9.49 -9.31 -8.40
CA GLY A 180 9.08 -9.61 -7.04
C GLY A 180 7.76 -10.35 -6.91
N THR A 181 7.10 -10.15 -5.77
CA THR A 181 5.87 -10.85 -5.40
C THR A 181 4.65 -10.49 -6.24
N GLY A 182 4.72 -9.40 -7.02
CA GLY A 182 3.62 -8.88 -7.85
C GLY A 182 3.63 -9.33 -9.31
N HIS A 183 4.49 -10.27 -9.72
CA HIS A 183 4.73 -10.63 -11.12
C HIS A 183 3.47 -11.01 -11.92
N ASN A 184 2.40 -11.52 -11.28
CA ASN A 184 1.14 -11.84 -11.93
C ASN A 184 0.34 -10.60 -12.38
N ALA A 185 0.75 -9.40 -11.99
CA ALA A 185 0.16 -8.14 -12.46
C ALA A 185 0.82 -7.58 -13.73
N GLN A 186 1.86 -8.22 -14.26
CA GLN A 186 2.53 -7.75 -15.48
C GLN A 186 1.58 -7.70 -16.68
N ILE A 187 1.61 -6.58 -17.40
CA ILE A 187 0.85 -6.36 -18.64
C ILE A 187 1.86 -6.20 -19.78
N PRO A 188 1.77 -7.01 -20.86
CA PRO A 188 2.67 -6.85 -22.00
C PRO A 188 2.64 -5.44 -22.59
N GLY A 189 3.78 -4.78 -22.68
CA GLY A 189 3.91 -3.43 -23.24
C GLY A 189 3.50 -2.29 -22.32
N VAL A 190 3.11 -2.56 -21.04
CA VAL A 190 2.73 -1.54 -20.05
C VAL A 190 3.50 -1.78 -18.76
N GLU A 191 4.20 -0.77 -18.28
CA GLU A 191 4.85 -0.84 -16.97
C GLU A 191 3.81 -0.67 -15.84
N VAL A 192 3.78 -1.64 -14.94
CA VAL A 192 2.87 -1.68 -13.78
C VAL A 192 3.67 -1.57 -12.50
N ALA A 193 3.36 -0.60 -11.67
CA ALA A 193 3.85 -0.53 -10.30
C ALA A 193 2.81 -1.08 -9.32
N GLY A 194 3.24 -1.86 -8.32
CA GLY A 194 2.29 -2.44 -7.38
C GLY A 194 2.92 -3.01 -6.12
N LYS A 195 2.06 -3.41 -5.18
CA LYS A 195 2.47 -4.06 -3.93
C LYS A 195 1.45 -5.09 -3.50
N THR A 196 1.94 -6.27 -3.19
CA THR A 196 1.16 -7.37 -2.63
C THR A 196 0.98 -7.22 -1.12
N GLY A 197 -0.13 -7.71 -0.60
CA GLY A 197 -0.38 -7.85 0.84
C GLY A 197 -1.03 -9.20 1.16
N THR A 198 -0.76 -9.70 2.35
CA THR A 198 -1.46 -10.85 2.94
C THR A 198 -1.70 -10.52 4.39
N ALA A 199 -2.94 -10.10 4.71
CA ALA A 199 -3.30 -9.63 6.04
C ALA A 199 -4.03 -10.72 6.83
N GLN A 200 -3.64 -10.91 8.07
CA GLN A 200 -4.26 -11.86 9.00
C GLN A 200 -5.00 -11.10 10.09
N SER A 201 -6.32 -11.24 10.17
CA SER A 201 -7.13 -10.59 11.20
C SER A 201 -7.40 -11.49 12.41
N ASP A 202 -7.63 -12.78 12.17
CA ASP A 202 -7.97 -13.78 13.20
C ASP A 202 -7.34 -15.13 12.80
N PRO A 203 -6.73 -15.89 13.74
CA PRO A 203 -6.23 -17.24 13.46
C PRO A 203 -7.27 -18.19 12.90
N LYS A 204 -8.57 -17.99 13.20
CA LYS A 204 -9.69 -18.81 12.72
C LYS A 204 -10.21 -18.40 11.35
N ARG A 205 -9.91 -17.17 10.88
CA ARG A 205 -10.32 -16.66 9.56
C ARG A 205 -9.20 -16.85 8.55
N LYS A 206 -9.58 -17.03 7.29
CA LYS A 206 -8.62 -17.04 6.18
C LYS A 206 -7.97 -15.65 6.03
N PRO A 207 -6.69 -15.55 5.62
CA PRO A 207 -6.06 -14.26 5.36
C PRO A 207 -6.75 -13.51 4.22
N PHE A 208 -6.67 -12.20 4.25
CA PHE A 208 -7.06 -11.35 3.12
C PHE A 208 -5.89 -11.25 2.14
N ALA A 209 -6.15 -11.50 0.87
CA ALA A 209 -5.16 -11.29 -0.20
C ALA A 209 -5.35 -9.90 -0.80
N TRP A 210 -4.33 -9.05 -0.72
CA TRP A 210 -4.35 -7.67 -1.21
C TRP A 210 -3.39 -7.45 -2.35
N PHE A 211 -3.79 -6.61 -3.28
CA PHE A 211 -2.89 -5.99 -4.25
C PHE A 211 -3.31 -4.55 -4.52
N THR A 212 -2.35 -3.64 -4.48
CA THR A 212 -2.56 -2.25 -4.86
C THR A 212 -1.56 -1.87 -5.94
N SER A 213 -1.97 -1.10 -6.94
CA SER A 213 -1.18 -0.83 -8.14
C SER A 213 -1.63 0.42 -8.87
N PHE A 214 -0.81 0.86 -9.80
CA PHE A 214 -1.16 1.85 -10.82
C PHE A 214 -0.42 1.54 -12.13
N ALA A 215 -0.93 2.05 -13.24
CA ALA A 215 -0.36 1.89 -14.57
C ALA A 215 -0.86 2.97 -15.55
N PRO A 216 -0.10 3.29 -16.61
CA PRO A 216 1.34 3.04 -16.77
C PRO A 216 2.17 3.76 -15.70
N VAL A 217 3.46 3.40 -15.54
CA VAL A 217 4.33 4.07 -14.54
C VAL A 217 4.71 5.47 -14.96
N ASP A 218 5.01 5.66 -16.27
CA ASP A 218 5.50 6.94 -16.80
C ASP A 218 4.39 7.99 -16.98
N ASP A 219 3.16 7.55 -17.30
CA ASP A 219 1.97 8.41 -17.47
C ASP A 219 0.76 7.73 -16.83
N PRO A 220 0.62 7.80 -15.52
CA PRO A 220 -0.38 7.04 -14.78
C PRO A 220 -1.81 7.42 -15.15
N ALA A 221 -2.56 6.44 -15.65
CA ALA A 221 -3.96 6.60 -16.05
C ALA A 221 -4.95 5.93 -15.11
N VAL A 222 -4.51 4.86 -14.39
CA VAL A 222 -5.39 4.09 -13.51
C VAL A 222 -4.66 3.63 -12.25
N ALA A 223 -5.33 3.74 -11.10
CA ALA A 223 -4.91 3.14 -9.84
C ALA A 223 -5.97 2.14 -9.35
N VAL A 224 -5.53 0.96 -8.91
CA VAL A 224 -6.41 -0.15 -8.56
C VAL A 224 -5.99 -0.75 -7.23
N ALA A 225 -6.96 -1.03 -6.36
CA ALA A 225 -6.75 -1.88 -5.19
C ALA A 225 -7.75 -3.02 -5.17
N VAL A 226 -7.27 -4.23 -4.93
CA VAL A 226 -8.06 -5.46 -4.89
C VAL A 226 -7.85 -6.14 -3.54
N ILE A 227 -8.95 -6.55 -2.92
CA ILE A 227 -8.99 -7.47 -1.78
C ILE A 227 -9.73 -8.73 -2.16
N VAL A 228 -9.21 -9.89 -1.79
CA VAL A 228 -9.90 -11.18 -1.88
C VAL A 228 -10.05 -11.72 -0.46
N GLU A 229 -11.31 -11.87 -0.04
CA GLU A 229 -11.70 -12.42 1.25
C GLU A 229 -12.21 -13.86 1.08
N ASP A 230 -12.06 -14.65 2.13
CA ASP A 230 -12.63 -16.01 2.25
C ASP A 230 -12.40 -16.93 1.02
N ALA A 231 -11.22 -16.81 0.38
CA ALA A 231 -10.87 -17.62 -0.77
C ALA A 231 -10.99 -19.13 -0.46
N ASP A 232 -11.67 -19.87 -1.32
CA ASP A 232 -11.89 -21.31 -1.12
C ASP A 232 -10.69 -22.15 -1.58
N ILE A 233 -9.54 -21.87 -0.94
CA ILE A 233 -8.26 -22.58 -1.12
C ILE A 233 -7.58 -22.77 0.24
N PRO A 234 -6.57 -23.64 0.35
CA PRO A 234 -5.79 -23.81 1.58
C PRO A 234 -5.19 -22.50 2.07
N ARG A 235 -5.20 -22.29 3.39
CA ARG A 235 -4.72 -21.03 4.03
C ARG A 235 -3.33 -20.61 3.57
N ASN A 236 -2.43 -21.57 3.40
CA ASN A 236 -1.03 -21.29 3.02
C ASN A 236 -0.87 -20.89 1.55
N ASP A 237 -1.90 -21.11 0.73
CA ASP A 237 -1.92 -20.73 -0.69
C ASP A 237 -2.50 -19.33 -0.91
N ILE A 238 -3.08 -18.70 0.11
CA ILE A 238 -3.67 -17.37 0.03
C ILE A 238 -2.55 -16.32 0.07
N ALA A 239 -2.34 -15.65 -1.05
CA ALA A 239 -1.36 -14.58 -1.20
C ALA A 239 -1.85 -13.53 -2.19
N GLY A 240 -1.56 -12.24 -1.92
CA GLY A 240 -1.98 -11.12 -2.76
C GLY A 240 -1.47 -11.23 -4.20
N GLY A 241 -0.22 -11.62 -4.40
CA GLY A 241 0.35 -11.82 -5.73
C GLY A 241 -0.29 -12.97 -6.51
N ARG A 242 -0.87 -13.96 -5.84
CA ARG A 242 -1.51 -15.12 -6.48
C ARG A 242 -2.98 -14.87 -6.80
N LEU A 243 -3.72 -14.21 -5.92
CA LEU A 243 -5.17 -14.04 -6.03
C LEU A 243 -5.58 -12.63 -6.49
N ALA A 244 -5.04 -11.60 -5.86
CA ALA A 244 -5.46 -10.22 -6.11
C ALA A 244 -4.76 -9.57 -7.31
N ALA A 245 -3.47 -9.89 -7.54
CA ALA A 245 -2.70 -9.31 -8.64
C ALA A 245 -3.26 -9.65 -10.04
N PRO A 246 -3.70 -10.90 -10.35
CA PRO A 246 -4.34 -11.18 -11.63
C PRO A 246 -5.64 -10.42 -11.87
N ILE A 247 -6.43 -10.18 -10.81
CA ILE A 247 -7.67 -9.40 -10.88
C ILE A 247 -7.34 -7.94 -11.18
N ALA A 248 -6.37 -7.35 -10.45
CA ALA A 248 -5.92 -5.99 -10.70
C ALA A 248 -5.38 -5.82 -12.13
N LYS A 249 -4.62 -6.80 -12.63
CA LYS A 249 -4.18 -6.82 -14.03
C LYS A 249 -5.35 -6.72 -15.00
N ALA A 250 -6.37 -7.57 -14.83
CA ALA A 250 -7.54 -7.58 -15.73
C ALA A 250 -8.29 -6.25 -15.69
N VAL A 251 -8.43 -5.63 -14.49
CA VAL A 251 -9.06 -4.32 -14.34
C VAL A 251 -8.24 -3.22 -15.02
N MET A 252 -6.91 -3.19 -14.82
CA MET A 252 -6.04 -2.21 -15.48
C MET A 252 -6.08 -2.34 -17.00
N GLN A 253 -6.03 -3.59 -17.53
CA GLN A 253 -6.12 -3.84 -18.97
C GLN A 253 -7.44 -3.39 -19.61
N ALA A 254 -8.53 -3.38 -18.83
CA ALA A 254 -9.83 -2.92 -19.31
C ALA A 254 -9.99 -1.39 -19.25
N ALA A 255 -9.15 -0.72 -18.42
CA ALA A 255 -9.18 0.73 -18.20
C ALA A 255 -8.18 1.49 -19.09
N LEU A 256 -7.15 0.80 -19.58
CA LEU A 256 -6.11 1.34 -20.47
C LEU A 256 -6.47 1.11 -21.95
#